data_ea3f1921aaa2fb690a21802453015543
#
_entry.id   ea3f1921aaa2fb690a21802453015543
#
_cell.length_a   1.000
_cell.length_b   1.000
_cell.length_c   1.000
_cell.angle_alpha   90.00
_cell.angle_beta   90.00
_cell.angle_gamma   90.00
#
_symmetry.space_group_name_H-M   'P 1'
#
loop_
_entity.id
_entity.type
_entity.pdbx_description
1 polymer ?
#
loop_
_entity_poly.entity_id
_entity_poly.type
_entity_poly.pdbx_seq_one_letter_code
_entity_poly.pdbx_strand_id
1 'polypeptide(L)'
;MKIKRFIAAAAACAMICAAFAGCGSQKAEDVSTSAAKEDTAAKDAEILVVSFGTSYNDSRDITIGAIENAIQEAYPDYQVKRAFTSQIIIDKLKERDGIEIDNVTEALDSAVNDGVKTLVVQPTHLMNGYEYTDLVDELDTYNDKFDKIAIGDPLLTSDEDFKAVVQAITSETSSYDDGQTAICFMGHGTEADSNSVYTKLQETLTSEGYENYYIGTVEATPSVDDVLAAVKEKNYTKVVLEPLMVVAGDHANNDMAGDEDDSWKTVFQNAGYQVECVLKGLGQFESIQNIYVDHVKAAIDSLQ
;
A
#
# COMPACT_ATOMS: atom_id res chain seq x y z
N MET A 1 -4.54 42.86 33.55
CA MET A 1 -5.21 44.16 33.44
C MET A 1 -5.54 44.42 31.96
N LYS A 2 -6.81 44.66 31.65
CA LYS A 2 -7.46 45.11 30.42
C LYS A 2 -7.75 44.09 29.34
N ILE A 3 -8.96 43.59 29.47
CA ILE A 3 -9.92 43.06 28.49
C ILE A 3 -10.25 44.12 27.41
N LYS A 4 -10.31 43.75 26.14
CA LYS A 4 -11.17 44.42 25.16
C LYS A 4 -11.96 43.39 24.31
N ARG A 5 -13.26 43.36 24.61
CA ARG A 5 -14.33 42.79 23.77
C ARG A 5 -14.55 43.73 22.57
N PHE A 6 -14.89 43.16 21.41
CA PHE A 6 -15.70 43.85 20.40
C PHE A 6 -16.79 42.94 19.87
N ILE A 7 -17.94 43.56 19.74
CA ILE A 7 -19.31 43.12 19.63
C ILE A 7 -19.68 43.00 18.14
N ALA A 8 -20.67 42.13 17.91
CA ALA A 8 -21.41 41.76 16.71
C ALA A 8 -21.90 42.94 15.82
N ALA A 9 -22.16 42.60 14.56
CA ALA A 9 -23.21 43.26 13.75
C ALA A 9 -23.89 42.21 12.86
N ALA A 10 -25.17 41.96 13.16
CA ALA A 10 -26.11 41.27 12.32
C ALA A 10 -26.69 42.26 11.29
N ALA A 11 -26.89 41.82 10.06
CA ALA A 11 -27.74 42.53 9.09
C ALA A 11 -28.69 41.52 8.46
N ALA A 12 -29.95 41.67 8.84
CA ALA A 12 -31.10 41.07 8.18
C ALA A 12 -31.47 41.88 6.95
N CYS A 13 -31.86 41.27 5.85
CA CYS A 13 -32.63 41.87 4.80
C CYS A 13 -33.80 41.00 4.38
N ALA A 14 -34.93 41.66 4.38
CA ALA A 14 -36.27 41.10 4.34
C ALA A 14 -36.77 40.79 2.92
N MET A 15 -37.81 39.94 2.90
CA MET A 15 -38.71 39.53 1.83
C MET A 15 -39.27 40.63 0.95
N ILE A 16 -39.49 40.29 -0.33
CA ILE A 16 -40.56 40.85 -1.13
C ILE A 16 -41.35 39.71 -1.77
N CYS A 17 -42.63 39.54 -1.33
CA CYS A 17 -43.64 38.74 -1.99
C CYS A 17 -44.26 39.54 -3.13
N ALA A 18 -44.39 38.95 -4.29
CA ALA A 18 -45.32 39.41 -5.32
C ALA A 18 -46.17 38.23 -5.80
N ALA A 19 -47.41 38.24 -5.44
CA ALA A 19 -48.45 37.33 -5.92
C ALA A 19 -48.95 37.78 -7.32
N PHE A 20 -49.00 36.83 -8.25
CA PHE A 20 -49.87 36.92 -9.41
C PHE A 20 -50.71 35.65 -9.53
N ALA A 21 -52.02 35.86 -9.36
CA ALA A 21 -53.01 34.86 -9.64
C ALA A 21 -53.30 34.81 -11.15
N GLY A 22 -53.30 33.61 -11.70
CA GLY A 22 -53.72 33.31 -13.05
C GLY A 22 -54.27 31.89 -13.10
N CYS A 23 -55.57 31.75 -13.19
CA CYS A 23 -56.29 30.49 -13.44
C CYS A 23 -55.97 29.97 -14.84
N GLY A 24 -55.63 28.69 -14.92
CA GLY A 24 -55.59 27.93 -16.15
C GLY A 24 -55.50 26.45 -15.83
N SER A 25 -56.65 25.75 -15.97
CA SER A 25 -56.76 24.31 -15.82
C SER A 25 -55.93 23.57 -16.89
N GLN A 26 -54.91 22.84 -16.48
CA GLN A 26 -54.31 21.77 -17.27
C GLN A 26 -54.00 20.56 -16.38
N LYS A 27 -54.36 19.40 -16.90
CA LYS A 27 -54.24 18.06 -16.32
C LYS A 27 -52.88 17.85 -15.66
N ALA A 28 -52.93 17.31 -14.45
CA ALA A 28 -51.79 16.67 -13.80
C ALA A 28 -51.36 15.45 -14.63
N GLU A 29 -50.22 15.54 -15.30
CA GLU A 29 -49.45 14.37 -15.68
C GLU A 29 -48.56 14.02 -14.51
N ASP A 30 -48.73 12.83 -13.97
CA ASP A 30 -47.86 12.20 -12.99
C ASP A 30 -46.44 12.14 -13.58
N VAL A 31 -45.62 13.10 -13.20
CA VAL A 31 -44.15 12.94 -13.33
C VAL A 31 -43.74 12.03 -12.17
N SER A 32 -43.81 10.75 -12.44
CA SER A 32 -43.11 9.73 -11.69
C SER A 32 -41.63 10.12 -11.74
N THR A 33 -41.11 10.73 -10.68
CA THR A 33 -39.69 10.79 -10.40
C THR A 33 -39.24 9.35 -10.17
N SER A 34 -38.85 8.69 -11.23
CA SER A 34 -38.02 7.53 -11.20
C SER A 34 -36.70 7.97 -10.54
N ALA A 35 -36.61 7.77 -9.21
CA ALA A 35 -35.32 7.67 -8.57
C ALA A 35 -34.58 6.58 -9.35
N ALA A 36 -33.54 6.95 -10.03
CA ALA A 36 -32.58 6.00 -10.57
C ALA A 36 -32.15 5.16 -9.38
N LYS A 37 -32.64 3.92 -9.32
CA LYS A 37 -31.96 2.88 -8.60
C LYS A 37 -30.59 2.83 -9.22
N GLU A 38 -29.56 3.26 -8.51
CA GLU A 38 -28.22 2.82 -8.78
C GLU A 38 -28.30 1.30 -8.86
N ASP A 39 -28.02 0.80 -10.04
CA ASP A 39 -27.99 -0.63 -10.35
C ASP A 39 -26.72 -1.16 -9.66
N THR A 40 -26.85 -1.49 -8.37
CA THR A 40 -25.89 -2.31 -7.66
C THR A 40 -26.10 -3.76 -8.04
N ALA A 41 -26.08 -4.06 -9.35
CA ALA A 41 -25.86 -5.40 -9.81
C ALA A 41 -24.47 -5.78 -9.28
N ALA A 42 -24.42 -6.79 -8.40
CA ALA A 42 -23.18 -7.35 -7.93
C ALA A 42 -22.31 -7.62 -9.17
N LYS A 43 -21.12 -7.02 -9.22
CA LYS A 43 -20.21 -7.26 -10.33
C LYS A 43 -19.84 -8.74 -10.27
N ASP A 44 -20.04 -9.46 -11.35
CA ASP A 44 -19.69 -10.89 -11.44
C ASP A 44 -18.17 -11.14 -11.35
N ALA A 45 -17.37 -10.06 -11.27
CA ALA A 45 -15.92 -10.10 -11.25
C ALA A 45 -15.36 -9.22 -10.11
N GLU A 46 -14.44 -9.78 -9.35
CA GLU A 46 -13.82 -9.14 -8.20
C GLU A 46 -12.30 -9.25 -8.25
N ILE A 47 -11.60 -8.20 -7.80
CA ILE A 47 -10.18 -8.24 -7.48
C ILE A 47 -10.06 -8.12 -5.96
N LEU A 48 -9.56 -9.17 -5.32
CA LEU A 48 -9.25 -9.19 -3.89
C LEU A 48 -7.79 -8.81 -3.69
N VAL A 49 -7.54 -7.61 -3.15
CA VAL A 49 -6.19 -7.17 -2.79
C VAL A 49 -5.87 -7.69 -1.40
N VAL A 50 -4.85 -8.54 -1.31
CA VAL A 50 -4.44 -9.20 -0.06
C VAL A 50 -3.13 -8.61 0.42
N SER A 51 -3.13 -8.03 1.62
CA SER A 51 -1.97 -7.41 2.26
C SER A 51 -1.71 -8.05 3.62
N PHE A 52 -0.46 -8.00 4.10
CA PHE A 52 -0.19 -8.30 5.52
C PHE A 52 -1.04 -7.39 6.42
N GLY A 53 -1.15 -6.14 6.04
CA GLY A 53 -1.86 -5.12 6.77
C GLY A 53 -0.95 -4.23 7.61
N THR A 54 -1.52 -3.16 8.14
CA THR A 54 -0.86 -2.28 9.12
C THR A 54 -1.89 -1.65 10.03
N SER A 55 -1.54 -1.49 11.30
CA SER A 55 -2.36 -0.77 12.27
C SER A 55 -2.11 0.76 12.28
N TYR A 56 -1.21 1.24 11.47
CA TYR A 56 -0.93 2.68 11.27
C TYR A 56 -1.90 3.21 10.20
N ASN A 57 -2.97 3.88 10.64
CA ASN A 57 -4.07 4.29 9.76
C ASN A 57 -3.61 5.19 8.62
N ASP A 58 -2.81 6.20 8.92
CA ASP A 58 -2.29 7.14 7.90
C ASP A 58 -1.45 6.40 6.86
N SER A 59 -0.55 5.50 7.30
CA SER A 59 0.28 4.69 6.40
C SER A 59 -0.59 3.75 5.55
N ARG A 60 -1.59 3.07 6.16
CA ARG A 60 -2.50 2.17 5.45
C ARG A 60 -3.19 2.85 4.27
N ASP A 61 -3.74 4.04 4.50
CA ASP A 61 -4.57 4.72 3.52
C ASP A 61 -3.74 5.23 2.32
N ILE A 62 -2.52 5.72 2.58
CA ILE A 62 -1.63 6.26 1.54
C ILE A 62 -0.74 5.20 0.87
N THR A 63 -0.76 3.96 1.33
CA THR A 63 0.02 2.84 0.77
C THR A 63 -0.91 1.76 0.22
N ILE A 64 -1.47 0.89 1.07
CA ILE A 64 -2.39 -0.17 0.66
C ILE A 64 -3.59 0.44 -0.08
N GLY A 65 -4.21 1.48 0.49
CA GLY A 65 -5.33 2.18 -0.14
C GLY A 65 -4.96 2.79 -1.49
N ALA A 66 -3.74 3.30 -1.66
CA ALA A 66 -3.29 3.83 -2.94
C ALA A 66 -3.13 2.73 -4.01
N ILE A 67 -2.58 1.57 -3.65
CA ILE A 67 -2.50 0.40 -4.54
C ILE A 67 -3.91 -0.06 -4.96
N GLU A 68 -4.83 -0.19 -4.00
CA GLU A 68 -6.22 -0.58 -4.27
C GLU A 68 -6.93 0.40 -5.20
N ASN A 69 -6.74 1.70 -4.98
CA ASN A 69 -7.30 2.75 -5.84
C ASN A 69 -6.72 2.67 -7.26
N ALA A 70 -5.40 2.50 -7.42
CA ALA A 70 -4.77 2.36 -8.73
C ALA A 70 -5.31 1.14 -9.49
N ILE A 71 -5.50 0.01 -8.80
CA ILE A 71 -6.11 -1.20 -9.37
C ILE A 71 -7.58 -0.93 -9.75
N GLN A 72 -8.37 -0.28 -8.88
CA GLN A 72 -9.77 0.02 -9.19
C GLN A 72 -9.91 1.00 -10.37
N GLU A 73 -9.01 1.98 -10.50
CA GLU A 73 -8.99 2.90 -11.63
C GLU A 73 -8.63 2.19 -12.94
N ALA A 74 -7.68 1.25 -12.89
CA ALA A 74 -7.26 0.48 -14.07
C ALA A 74 -8.32 -0.56 -14.50
N TYR A 75 -9.07 -1.13 -13.55
CA TYR A 75 -10.05 -2.19 -13.78
C TYR A 75 -11.45 -1.81 -13.28
N PRO A 76 -12.12 -0.81 -13.88
CA PRO A 76 -13.40 -0.29 -13.39
C PRO A 76 -14.56 -1.31 -13.50
N ASP A 77 -14.40 -2.35 -14.29
CA ASP A 77 -15.40 -3.43 -14.43
C ASP A 77 -15.33 -4.47 -13.31
N TYR A 78 -14.26 -4.46 -12.50
CA TYR A 78 -14.09 -5.31 -11.33
C TYR A 78 -14.48 -4.53 -10.07
N GLN A 79 -14.98 -5.25 -9.06
CA GLN A 79 -15.07 -4.71 -7.70
C GLN A 79 -13.75 -4.99 -6.98
N VAL A 80 -13.08 -3.95 -6.49
CA VAL A 80 -11.87 -4.14 -5.68
C VAL A 80 -12.24 -4.24 -4.21
N LYS A 81 -11.82 -5.32 -3.56
CA LYS A 81 -11.98 -5.56 -2.12
C LYS A 81 -10.63 -5.79 -1.45
N ARG A 82 -10.62 -5.66 -0.15
CA ARG A 82 -9.44 -5.79 0.72
C ARG A 82 -9.55 -7.00 1.62
N ALA A 83 -8.43 -7.71 1.82
CA ALA A 83 -8.24 -8.62 2.94
C ALA A 83 -6.85 -8.46 3.56
N PHE A 84 -6.71 -8.82 4.84
CA PHE A 84 -5.42 -8.88 5.52
C PHE A 84 -5.08 -10.31 5.93
N THR A 85 -3.76 -10.63 5.90
CA THR A 85 -3.27 -11.93 6.38
C THR A 85 -3.00 -11.91 7.87
N SER A 86 -2.66 -10.75 8.46
CA SER A 86 -2.31 -10.64 9.88
C SER A 86 -3.54 -10.47 10.78
N GLN A 87 -3.96 -11.56 11.46
CA GLN A 87 -5.05 -11.50 12.43
C GLN A 87 -4.78 -10.51 13.57
N ILE A 88 -3.53 -10.38 14.00
CA ILE A 88 -3.13 -9.41 15.05
C ILE A 88 -3.45 -7.97 14.62
N ILE A 89 -3.19 -7.64 13.36
CA ILE A 89 -3.50 -6.31 12.81
C ILE A 89 -5.02 -6.10 12.71
N ILE A 90 -5.74 -7.10 12.22
CA ILE A 90 -7.21 -7.08 12.12
C ILE A 90 -7.84 -6.83 13.50
N ASP A 91 -7.46 -7.61 14.50
CA ASP A 91 -7.97 -7.49 15.87
C ASP A 91 -7.64 -6.11 16.46
N LYS A 92 -6.41 -5.63 16.27
CA LYS A 92 -5.97 -4.31 16.76
C LYS A 92 -6.78 -3.17 16.14
N LEU A 93 -7.07 -3.23 14.83
CA LEU A 93 -7.88 -2.23 14.14
C LEU A 93 -9.33 -2.26 14.63
N LYS A 94 -9.88 -3.44 14.83
CA LYS A 94 -11.24 -3.61 15.35
C LYS A 94 -11.37 -3.10 16.78
N GLU A 95 -10.45 -3.47 17.66
CA GLU A 95 -10.49 -3.07 19.08
C GLU A 95 -10.22 -1.58 19.30
N ARG A 96 -9.23 -1.03 18.59
CA ARG A 96 -8.80 0.36 18.78
C ARG A 96 -9.67 1.36 18.03
N ASP A 97 -10.03 1.04 16.78
CA ASP A 97 -10.61 2.01 15.84
C ASP A 97 -12.03 1.64 15.40
N GLY A 98 -12.52 0.43 15.74
CA GLY A 98 -13.82 -0.08 15.26
C GLY A 98 -13.82 -0.36 13.74
N ILE A 99 -12.64 -0.55 13.14
CA ILE A 99 -12.48 -0.85 11.71
C ILE A 99 -12.51 -2.37 11.55
N GLU A 100 -13.46 -2.84 10.76
CA GLU A 100 -13.57 -4.26 10.39
C GLU A 100 -12.89 -4.49 9.04
N ILE A 101 -11.98 -5.43 9.00
CA ILE A 101 -11.29 -5.89 7.78
C ILE A 101 -11.31 -7.41 7.82
N ASP A 102 -11.73 -8.01 6.73
CA ASP A 102 -11.79 -9.46 6.59
C ASP A 102 -10.38 -10.05 6.53
N ASN A 103 -10.17 -11.22 7.12
CA ASN A 103 -9.06 -12.06 6.78
C ASN A 103 -9.31 -12.75 5.43
N VAL A 104 -8.33 -13.52 4.95
CA VAL A 104 -8.41 -14.14 3.60
C VAL A 104 -9.62 -15.07 3.48
N THR A 105 -9.82 -15.96 4.46
CA THR A 105 -10.96 -16.90 4.48
C THR A 105 -12.31 -16.15 4.46
N GLU A 106 -12.46 -15.14 5.32
CA GLU A 106 -13.68 -14.34 5.41
C GLU A 106 -13.98 -13.60 4.10
N ALA A 107 -12.95 -13.05 3.46
CA ALA A 107 -13.08 -12.36 2.17
C ALA A 107 -13.46 -13.33 1.04
N LEU A 108 -12.85 -14.51 0.99
CA LEU A 108 -13.17 -15.54 0.00
C LEU A 108 -14.60 -16.08 0.19
N ASP A 109 -15.01 -16.37 1.42
CA ASP A 109 -16.37 -16.78 1.74
C ASP A 109 -17.38 -15.69 1.37
N SER A 110 -17.05 -14.42 1.61
CA SER A 110 -17.88 -13.28 1.19
C SER A 110 -18.03 -13.23 -0.33
N ALA A 111 -16.94 -13.40 -1.09
CA ALA A 111 -16.97 -13.41 -2.55
C ALA A 111 -17.86 -14.57 -3.10
N VAL A 112 -17.76 -15.76 -2.50
CA VAL A 112 -18.63 -16.90 -2.85
C VAL A 112 -20.10 -16.59 -2.55
N ASN A 113 -20.40 -16.02 -1.38
CA ASN A 113 -21.76 -15.69 -0.96
C ASN A 113 -22.39 -14.58 -1.83
N ASP A 114 -21.56 -13.62 -2.29
CA ASP A 114 -21.96 -12.53 -3.18
C ASP A 114 -22.15 -13.01 -4.64
N GLY A 115 -21.81 -14.27 -4.94
CA GLY A 115 -21.99 -14.88 -6.26
C GLY A 115 -20.96 -14.43 -7.29
N VAL A 116 -19.77 -14.01 -6.85
CA VAL A 116 -18.63 -13.70 -7.72
C VAL A 116 -18.29 -14.92 -8.56
N LYS A 117 -18.11 -14.74 -9.86
CA LYS A 117 -17.78 -15.80 -10.80
C LYS A 117 -16.32 -15.80 -11.21
N THR A 118 -15.75 -14.59 -11.34
CA THR A 118 -14.34 -14.40 -11.68
C THR A 118 -13.65 -13.69 -10.53
N LEU A 119 -12.73 -14.36 -9.87
CA LEU A 119 -11.92 -13.81 -8.80
C LEU A 119 -10.47 -13.69 -9.24
N VAL A 120 -9.91 -12.50 -9.10
CA VAL A 120 -8.46 -12.25 -9.22
C VAL A 120 -7.95 -11.84 -7.86
N VAL A 121 -6.94 -12.53 -7.34
CA VAL A 121 -6.33 -12.20 -6.06
C VAL A 121 -4.99 -11.53 -6.33
N GLN A 122 -4.81 -10.30 -5.84
CA GLN A 122 -3.54 -9.58 -5.95
C GLN A 122 -2.90 -9.42 -4.57
N PRO A 123 -1.84 -10.19 -4.27
CA PRO A 123 -1.05 -9.97 -3.07
C PRO A 123 -0.23 -8.69 -3.18
N THR A 124 -0.14 -7.93 -2.08
CA THR A 124 0.80 -6.79 -2.00
C THR A 124 2.12 -7.19 -1.33
N HIS A 125 2.39 -8.47 -1.19
CA HIS A 125 3.63 -8.98 -0.63
C HIS A 125 4.83 -8.56 -1.49
N LEU A 126 5.98 -8.40 -0.84
CA LEU A 126 7.22 -8.04 -1.53
C LEU A 126 7.78 -9.20 -2.36
N MET A 127 7.60 -10.44 -1.87
CA MET A 127 8.23 -11.63 -2.43
C MET A 127 7.36 -12.88 -2.24
N ASN A 128 7.70 -13.97 -2.92
CA ASN A 128 7.15 -15.28 -2.70
C ASN A 128 7.76 -15.92 -1.43
N GLY A 129 7.28 -15.46 -0.26
CA GLY A 129 7.63 -15.98 1.07
C GLY A 129 6.54 -16.90 1.63
N TYR A 130 6.63 -17.19 2.93
CA TYR A 130 5.65 -18.07 3.62
C TYR A 130 4.22 -17.56 3.48
N GLU A 131 3.98 -16.27 3.69
CA GLU A 131 2.63 -15.69 3.60
C GLU A 131 2.02 -15.78 2.20
N TYR A 132 2.84 -15.63 1.15
CA TYR A 132 2.36 -15.83 -0.21
C TYR A 132 2.05 -17.31 -0.47
N THR A 133 2.88 -18.22 0.05
CA THR A 133 2.64 -19.66 -0.09
C THR A 133 1.36 -20.07 0.63
N ASP A 134 1.16 -19.60 1.87
CA ASP A 134 -0.06 -19.85 2.64
C ASP A 134 -1.30 -19.32 1.91
N LEU A 135 -1.21 -18.14 1.29
CA LEU A 135 -2.28 -17.58 0.48
C LEU A 135 -2.60 -18.46 -0.74
N VAL A 136 -1.58 -18.96 -1.45
CA VAL A 136 -1.78 -19.87 -2.59
C VAL A 136 -2.44 -21.16 -2.13
N ASP A 137 -1.97 -21.77 -1.05
CA ASP A 137 -2.54 -23.00 -0.50
C ASP A 137 -4.01 -22.82 -0.07
N GLU A 138 -4.35 -21.64 0.49
CA GLU A 138 -5.73 -21.32 0.84
C GLU A 138 -6.60 -21.16 -0.41
N LEU A 139 -6.14 -20.43 -1.43
CA LEU A 139 -6.85 -20.26 -2.70
C LEU A 139 -7.13 -21.59 -3.40
N ASP A 140 -6.21 -22.55 -3.31
CA ASP A 140 -6.40 -23.88 -3.91
C ASP A 140 -7.64 -24.59 -3.35
N THR A 141 -8.04 -24.30 -2.14
CA THR A 141 -9.26 -24.85 -1.51
C THR A 141 -10.55 -24.24 -2.07
N TYR A 142 -10.47 -23.14 -2.81
CA TYR A 142 -11.59 -22.41 -3.44
C TYR A 142 -11.68 -22.60 -4.96
N ASN A 143 -10.82 -23.39 -5.58
CA ASN A 143 -10.76 -23.58 -7.04
C ASN A 143 -12.10 -24.06 -7.65
N ASP A 144 -12.94 -24.77 -6.89
CA ASP A 144 -14.25 -25.25 -7.33
C ASP A 144 -15.41 -24.29 -6.99
N LYS A 145 -15.15 -23.16 -6.37
CA LYS A 145 -16.15 -22.18 -5.93
C LYS A 145 -16.38 -21.05 -6.93
N PHE A 146 -15.41 -20.79 -7.81
CA PHE A 146 -15.46 -19.74 -8.81
C PHE A 146 -15.42 -20.36 -10.21
N ASP A 147 -16.04 -19.70 -11.20
CA ASP A 147 -15.92 -20.12 -12.62
C ASP A 147 -14.48 -19.91 -13.12
N LYS A 148 -13.83 -18.83 -12.61
CA LYS A 148 -12.43 -18.48 -12.90
C LYS A 148 -11.78 -17.89 -11.65
N ILE A 149 -10.58 -18.35 -11.33
CA ILE A 149 -9.75 -17.81 -10.27
C ILE A 149 -8.32 -17.70 -10.75
N ALA A 150 -7.65 -16.59 -10.43
CA ALA A 150 -6.23 -16.37 -10.67
C ALA A 150 -5.59 -15.57 -9.53
N ILE A 151 -4.28 -15.74 -9.37
CA ILE A 151 -3.47 -14.97 -8.43
C ILE A 151 -2.39 -14.21 -9.19
N GLY A 152 -2.19 -12.94 -8.83
CA GLY A 152 -1.09 -12.12 -9.31
C GLY A 152 0.21 -12.41 -8.56
N ASP A 153 1.31 -11.99 -9.15
CA ASP A 153 2.63 -12.14 -8.56
C ASP A 153 2.88 -11.12 -7.43
N PRO A 154 3.74 -11.46 -6.45
CA PRO A 154 4.31 -10.48 -5.51
C PRO A 154 5.24 -9.48 -6.24
N LEU A 155 5.59 -8.37 -5.57
CA LEU A 155 6.30 -7.25 -6.17
C LEU A 155 7.63 -7.61 -6.85
N LEU A 156 8.44 -8.48 -6.23
CA LEU A 156 9.76 -8.88 -6.72
C LEU A 156 9.74 -10.34 -7.22
N THR A 157 9.27 -10.55 -8.43
CA THR A 157 9.15 -11.88 -9.05
C THR A 157 10.06 -12.01 -10.27
N SER A 158 9.88 -11.19 -11.29
CA SER A 158 10.62 -11.22 -12.54
C SER A 158 11.86 -10.28 -12.52
N ASP A 159 12.79 -10.48 -13.48
CA ASP A 159 13.92 -9.55 -13.64
C ASP A 159 13.46 -8.14 -14.04
N GLU A 160 12.34 -8.03 -14.71
CA GLU A 160 11.70 -6.78 -15.08
C GLU A 160 11.18 -6.05 -13.83
N ASP A 161 10.59 -6.77 -12.88
CA ASP A 161 10.13 -6.20 -11.60
C ASP A 161 11.28 -5.64 -10.79
N PHE A 162 12.40 -6.39 -10.69
CA PHE A 162 13.60 -5.90 -9.99
C PHE A 162 14.10 -4.58 -10.57
N LYS A 163 14.14 -4.44 -11.90
CA LYS A 163 14.54 -3.20 -12.56
C LYS A 163 13.52 -2.08 -12.33
N ALA A 164 12.23 -2.39 -12.42
CA ALA A 164 11.17 -1.41 -12.19
C ALA A 164 11.21 -0.89 -10.74
N VAL A 165 11.41 -1.77 -9.75
CA VAL A 165 11.55 -1.39 -8.35
C VAL A 165 12.82 -0.56 -8.13
N VAL A 166 13.97 -0.94 -8.71
CA VAL A 166 15.19 -0.12 -8.67
C VAL A 166 14.93 1.27 -9.22
N GLN A 167 14.30 1.37 -10.39
CA GLN A 167 13.96 2.67 -10.99
C GLN A 167 13.00 3.48 -10.10
N ALA A 168 12.03 2.84 -9.48
CA ALA A 168 11.09 3.49 -8.58
C ALA A 168 11.80 4.08 -7.36
N ILE A 169 12.55 3.27 -6.60
CA ILE A 169 13.20 3.72 -5.36
C ILE A 169 14.31 4.75 -5.62
N THR A 170 15.06 4.61 -6.71
CA THR A 170 16.12 5.57 -7.06
C THR A 170 15.56 6.90 -7.56
N SER A 171 14.45 6.88 -8.28
CA SER A 171 13.74 8.10 -8.69
C SER A 171 13.20 8.88 -7.49
N GLU A 172 12.55 8.19 -6.54
CA GLU A 172 11.96 8.80 -5.34
C GLU A 172 13.01 9.39 -4.40
N THR A 173 14.18 8.76 -4.32
CA THR A 173 15.28 9.19 -3.45
C THR A 173 16.34 10.03 -4.16
N SER A 174 16.12 10.38 -5.44
CA SER A 174 17.10 11.11 -6.27
C SER A 174 17.55 12.46 -5.67
N SER A 175 16.71 13.11 -4.88
CA SER A 175 17.05 14.36 -4.18
C SER A 175 18.12 14.19 -3.07
N TYR A 176 18.32 12.96 -2.60
CA TYR A 176 19.34 12.61 -1.61
C TYR A 176 20.64 12.12 -2.26
N ASP A 177 20.63 11.82 -3.56
CA ASP A 177 21.77 11.29 -4.31
C ASP A 177 22.73 12.40 -4.72
N ASP A 178 23.54 12.87 -3.76
CA ASP A 178 24.53 13.95 -3.91
C ASP A 178 25.98 13.45 -4.00
N GLY A 179 26.18 12.15 -4.09
CA GLY A 179 27.48 11.49 -4.10
C GLY A 179 28.21 11.44 -2.76
N GLN A 180 27.65 12.02 -1.68
CA GLN A 180 28.21 12.01 -0.32
C GLN A 180 27.26 11.36 0.69
N THR A 181 26.08 10.97 0.24
CA THR A 181 25.02 10.35 1.03
C THR A 181 24.90 8.87 0.66
N ALA A 182 24.90 7.98 1.65
CA ALA A 182 24.49 6.59 1.49
C ALA A 182 22.97 6.51 1.65
N ILE A 183 22.29 5.87 0.73
CA ILE A 183 20.84 5.65 0.76
C ILE A 183 20.63 4.17 1.09
N CYS A 184 20.08 3.92 2.29
CA CYS A 184 19.94 2.56 2.83
C CYS A 184 18.46 2.21 2.98
N PHE A 185 18.06 1.13 2.33
CA PHE A 185 16.71 0.59 2.41
C PHE A 185 16.65 -0.59 3.37
N MET A 186 15.69 -0.53 4.29
CA MET A 186 15.45 -1.55 5.30
C MET A 186 14.24 -2.42 4.93
N GLY A 187 14.47 -3.66 4.51
CA GLY A 187 13.45 -4.68 4.34
C GLY A 187 13.15 -5.41 5.65
N HIS A 188 12.07 -6.20 5.65
CA HIS A 188 11.73 -7.04 6.80
C HIS A 188 12.75 -8.16 6.99
N GLY A 189 13.03 -8.90 5.94
CA GLY A 189 13.81 -10.15 5.99
C GLY A 189 12.92 -11.37 6.25
N THR A 190 13.44 -12.55 5.94
CA THR A 190 12.76 -13.83 6.18
C THR A 190 13.76 -14.96 6.28
N GLU A 191 13.42 -16.03 6.99
CA GLU A 191 14.18 -17.29 7.01
C GLU A 191 13.94 -18.16 5.75
N ALA A 192 12.96 -17.79 4.90
CA ALA A 192 12.69 -18.50 3.65
C ALA A 192 13.77 -18.25 2.59
N ASP A 193 13.91 -19.16 1.63
CA ASP A 193 14.84 -19.04 0.49
C ASP A 193 14.59 -17.75 -0.33
N SER A 194 13.36 -17.24 -0.30
CA SER A 194 12.97 -15.98 -0.93
C SER A 194 13.66 -14.75 -0.34
N ASN A 195 14.36 -14.86 0.80
CA ASN A 195 15.21 -13.79 1.32
C ASN A 195 16.28 -13.34 0.33
N SER A 196 16.65 -14.22 -0.60
CA SER A 196 17.59 -13.93 -1.71
C SER A 196 17.17 -12.75 -2.59
N VAL A 197 15.90 -12.30 -2.56
CA VAL A 197 15.43 -11.12 -3.30
C VAL A 197 16.16 -9.84 -2.87
N TYR A 198 16.56 -9.72 -1.61
CA TYR A 198 17.31 -8.57 -1.12
C TYR A 198 18.71 -8.50 -1.73
N THR A 199 19.39 -9.64 -1.82
CA THR A 199 20.68 -9.74 -2.50
C THR A 199 20.54 -9.43 -3.98
N LYS A 200 19.54 -10.00 -4.66
CA LYS A 200 19.27 -9.75 -6.09
C LYS A 200 18.96 -8.27 -6.36
N LEU A 201 18.20 -7.61 -5.46
CA LEU A 201 17.90 -6.19 -5.59
C LEU A 201 19.17 -5.34 -5.45
N GLN A 202 20.04 -5.66 -4.48
CA GLN A 202 21.34 -5.01 -4.33
C GLN A 202 22.22 -5.20 -5.57
N GLU A 203 22.27 -6.41 -6.14
CA GLU A 203 23.02 -6.70 -7.37
C GLU A 203 22.47 -5.90 -8.56
N THR A 204 21.13 -5.76 -8.65
CA THR A 204 20.49 -4.96 -9.69
C THR A 204 20.85 -3.48 -9.56
N LEU A 205 20.75 -2.90 -8.35
CA LEU A 205 21.21 -1.53 -8.06
C LEU A 205 22.65 -1.30 -8.50
N THR A 206 23.56 -2.20 -8.10
CA THR A 206 24.98 -2.09 -8.41
C THR A 206 25.23 -2.19 -9.91
N SER A 207 24.54 -3.11 -10.62
CA SER A 207 24.70 -3.31 -12.06
C SER A 207 24.19 -2.11 -12.88
N GLU A 208 23.23 -1.35 -12.34
CA GLU A 208 22.70 -0.13 -12.95
C GLU A 208 23.47 1.14 -12.52
N GLY A 209 24.53 0.99 -11.70
CA GLY A 209 25.44 2.09 -11.35
C GLY A 209 25.09 2.84 -10.08
N TYR A 210 24.12 2.36 -9.30
CA TYR A 210 23.72 2.97 -8.02
C TYR A 210 24.59 2.45 -6.86
N GLU A 211 25.86 2.88 -6.83
CA GLU A 211 26.86 2.38 -5.87
C GLU A 211 26.68 2.89 -4.43
N ASN A 212 25.89 3.93 -4.22
CA ASN A 212 25.59 4.52 -2.91
C ASN A 212 24.24 4.07 -2.32
N TYR A 213 23.61 3.07 -2.95
CA TYR A 213 22.36 2.45 -2.49
C TYR A 213 22.66 1.10 -1.84
N TYR A 214 22.08 0.87 -0.67
CA TYR A 214 22.32 -0.31 0.14
C TYR A 214 21.01 -0.94 0.58
N ILE A 215 20.94 -2.26 0.50
CA ILE A 215 19.76 -3.04 0.93
C ILE A 215 20.17 -3.88 2.14
N GLY A 216 19.34 -3.81 3.21
CA GLY A 216 19.47 -4.71 4.33
C GLY A 216 18.11 -5.05 4.93
N THR A 217 18.10 -5.81 6.01
CA THR A 217 16.88 -6.36 6.62
C THR A 217 16.90 -6.24 8.13
N VAL A 218 15.69 -6.26 8.75
CA VAL A 218 15.53 -6.27 10.21
C VAL A 218 15.83 -7.67 10.77
N GLU A 219 15.23 -8.71 10.19
CA GLU A 219 15.18 -10.04 10.80
C GLU A 219 16.07 -11.08 10.12
N ALA A 220 16.80 -10.68 9.05
CA ALA A 220 17.63 -11.62 8.28
C ALA A 220 18.95 -10.98 7.82
N THR A 221 19.55 -11.51 6.74
CA THR A 221 20.75 -10.96 6.11
C THR A 221 20.42 -10.44 4.71
N PRO A 222 21.04 -9.30 4.29
CA PRO A 222 22.03 -8.49 5.01
C PRO A 222 21.44 -7.77 6.23
N SER A 223 22.13 -7.82 7.36
CA SER A 223 21.74 -7.13 8.60
C SER A 223 22.15 -5.64 8.56
N VAL A 224 21.73 -4.87 9.57
CA VAL A 224 22.20 -3.48 9.76
C VAL A 224 23.73 -3.39 9.88
N ASP A 225 24.36 -4.38 10.53
CA ASP A 225 25.81 -4.43 10.67
C ASP A 225 26.51 -4.67 9.32
N ASP A 226 25.94 -5.52 8.46
CA ASP A 226 26.46 -5.76 7.10
C ASP A 226 26.35 -4.49 6.26
N VAL A 227 25.22 -3.80 6.31
CA VAL A 227 25.03 -2.52 5.62
C VAL A 227 25.98 -1.45 6.15
N LEU A 228 26.11 -1.33 7.48
CA LEU A 228 27.06 -0.38 8.09
C LEU A 228 28.50 -0.67 7.68
N ALA A 229 28.91 -1.94 7.61
CA ALA A 229 30.24 -2.33 7.17
C ALA A 229 30.49 -1.88 5.71
N ALA A 230 29.52 -2.10 4.81
CA ALA A 230 29.60 -1.68 3.41
C ALA A 230 29.67 -0.16 3.25
N VAL A 231 28.84 0.57 4.00
CA VAL A 231 28.84 2.05 4.01
C VAL A 231 30.17 2.62 4.49
N LYS A 232 30.81 1.98 5.49
CA LYS A 232 32.12 2.39 6.01
C LYS A 232 33.27 2.25 5.02
N GLU A 233 33.14 1.43 3.99
CA GLU A 233 34.16 1.31 2.93
C GLU A 233 34.26 2.55 2.05
N LYS A 234 33.27 3.43 2.11
CA LYS A 234 33.16 4.67 1.34
C LYS A 234 33.23 5.89 2.27
N ASN A 235 33.41 7.07 1.68
CA ASN A 235 33.56 8.32 2.44
C ASN A 235 32.26 9.12 2.55
N TYR A 236 31.16 8.46 2.91
CA TYR A 236 29.90 9.15 3.14
C TYR A 236 29.93 9.92 4.46
N THR A 237 29.17 11.00 4.51
CA THR A 237 29.00 11.83 5.71
C THR A 237 27.56 11.77 6.25
N LYS A 238 26.64 11.38 5.39
CA LYS A 238 25.20 11.28 5.66
C LYS A 238 24.68 9.90 5.26
N VAL A 239 23.68 9.43 6.00
CA VAL A 239 22.89 8.23 5.67
C VAL A 239 21.42 8.63 5.64
N VAL A 240 20.73 8.22 4.60
CA VAL A 240 19.27 8.27 4.49
C VAL A 240 18.75 6.87 4.66
N LEU A 241 17.78 6.68 5.55
CA LEU A 241 17.12 5.41 5.83
C LEU A 241 15.69 5.47 5.33
N GLU A 242 15.27 4.48 4.55
CA GLU A 242 13.90 4.34 4.05
C GLU A 242 13.47 2.86 4.12
N PRO A 243 12.19 2.55 4.44
CA PRO A 243 11.74 1.16 4.47
C PRO A 243 11.60 0.60 3.05
N LEU A 244 12.14 -0.61 2.82
CA LEU A 244 11.85 -1.44 1.65
C LEU A 244 10.65 -2.35 1.98
N MET A 245 9.54 -1.74 2.31
CA MET A 245 8.29 -2.38 2.69
C MET A 245 7.12 -1.61 2.08
N VAL A 246 6.04 -2.31 1.76
CA VAL A 246 4.84 -1.67 1.17
C VAL A 246 4.28 -0.58 2.06
N VAL A 247 4.33 -0.78 3.38
CA VAL A 247 3.86 0.17 4.39
C VAL A 247 5.01 0.65 5.28
N ALA A 248 4.98 1.90 5.72
CA ALA A 248 5.83 2.39 6.79
C ALA A 248 5.11 2.14 8.13
N GLY A 249 5.17 0.90 8.60
CA GLY A 249 4.52 0.42 9.81
C GLY A 249 5.44 0.39 11.03
N ASP A 250 5.27 -0.64 11.87
CA ASP A 250 5.98 -0.80 13.14
C ASP A 250 7.51 -0.81 12.97
N HIS A 251 8.02 -1.66 12.10
CA HIS A 251 9.45 -1.77 11.82
C HIS A 251 10.07 -0.44 11.33
N ALA A 252 9.37 0.29 10.46
CA ALA A 252 9.87 1.59 9.99
C ALA A 252 9.94 2.63 11.10
N ASN A 253 8.97 2.62 12.03
CA ASN A 253 8.91 3.58 13.12
C ASN A 253 9.81 3.22 14.31
N ASN A 254 9.99 1.94 14.60
CA ASN A 254 10.74 1.45 15.76
C ASN A 254 12.14 0.94 15.36
N ASP A 255 12.24 -0.10 14.54
CA ASP A 255 13.53 -0.72 14.23
C ASP A 255 14.40 0.15 13.29
N MET A 256 13.78 0.94 12.41
CA MET A 256 14.53 1.86 11.55
C MET A 256 14.74 3.21 12.21
N ALA A 257 13.67 3.92 12.58
CA ALA A 257 13.69 5.31 12.99
C ALA A 257 13.55 5.53 14.52
N GLY A 258 13.42 4.47 15.30
CA GLY A 258 13.30 4.50 16.76
C GLY A 258 14.56 5.02 17.44
N ASP A 259 14.46 5.22 18.78
CA ASP A 259 15.55 5.72 19.61
C ASP A 259 16.27 4.61 20.41
N GLU A 260 15.86 3.34 20.22
CA GLU A 260 16.51 2.21 20.88
C GLU A 260 17.94 2.00 20.34
N ASP A 261 18.80 1.39 21.14
CA ASP A 261 20.22 1.23 20.83
C ASP A 261 20.49 0.42 19.57
N ASP A 262 19.59 -0.49 19.22
CA ASP A 262 19.66 -1.40 18.07
C ASP A 262 18.90 -0.89 16.85
N SER A 263 18.20 0.25 16.92
CA SER A 263 17.58 0.86 15.77
C SER A 263 18.60 1.26 14.71
N TRP A 264 18.27 1.12 13.44
CA TRP A 264 19.17 1.51 12.34
C TRP A 264 19.66 2.94 12.49
N LYS A 265 18.77 3.88 12.83
CA LYS A 265 19.12 5.28 13.09
C LYS A 265 20.21 5.39 14.15
N THR A 266 20.05 4.76 15.30
CA THR A 266 20.99 4.85 16.42
C THR A 266 22.32 4.17 16.06
N VAL A 267 22.30 3.03 15.39
CA VAL A 267 23.50 2.31 14.93
C VAL A 267 24.35 3.20 14.01
N PHE A 268 23.72 3.86 13.02
CA PHE A 268 24.45 4.75 12.10
C PHE A 268 24.90 6.05 12.78
N GLN A 269 24.09 6.63 13.68
CA GLN A 269 24.49 7.80 14.47
C GLN A 269 25.69 7.51 15.38
N ASN A 270 25.71 6.35 16.06
CA ASN A 270 26.83 5.91 16.89
C ASN A 270 28.09 5.65 16.06
N ALA A 271 27.96 5.33 14.78
CA ALA A 271 29.07 5.21 13.85
C ALA A 271 29.57 6.58 13.31
N GLY A 272 28.92 7.69 13.66
CA GLY A 272 29.33 9.07 13.36
C GLY A 272 28.68 9.69 12.13
N TYR A 273 27.66 9.05 11.54
CA TYR A 273 26.94 9.61 10.40
C TYR A 273 25.84 10.59 10.82
N GLN A 274 25.56 11.56 9.95
CA GLN A 274 24.29 12.29 10.03
C GLN A 274 23.20 11.38 9.43
N VAL A 275 22.11 11.15 10.16
CA VAL A 275 21.05 10.24 9.75
C VAL A 275 19.75 10.99 9.54
N GLU A 276 19.14 10.76 8.38
CA GLU A 276 17.78 11.18 8.07
C GLU A 276 16.92 9.93 7.82
N CYS A 277 15.76 9.85 8.48
CA CYS A 277 14.80 8.77 8.29
C CYS A 277 13.62 9.27 7.48
N VAL A 278 13.32 8.58 6.38
CA VAL A 278 12.18 8.84 5.49
C VAL A 278 11.14 7.75 5.70
N LEU A 279 10.05 8.08 6.38
CA LEU A 279 8.98 7.12 6.71
C LEU A 279 7.95 7.02 5.58
N LYS A 280 8.42 6.58 4.41
CA LYS A 280 7.55 6.32 3.25
C LYS A 280 7.52 4.82 2.95
N GLY A 281 6.30 4.25 2.85
CA GLY A 281 6.14 2.89 2.34
C GLY A 281 6.14 2.88 0.81
N LEU A 282 6.63 1.79 0.20
CA LEU A 282 6.67 1.62 -1.25
C LEU A 282 5.33 1.81 -1.94
N GLY A 283 4.22 1.46 -1.26
CA GLY A 283 2.87 1.64 -1.78
C GLY A 283 2.46 3.09 -2.04
N GLN A 284 3.23 4.09 -1.56
CA GLN A 284 3.01 5.50 -1.88
C GLN A 284 3.51 5.88 -3.27
N PHE A 285 4.40 5.08 -3.86
CA PHE A 285 5.02 5.40 -5.15
C PHE A 285 4.12 4.93 -6.29
N GLU A 286 3.69 5.85 -7.14
CA GLU A 286 2.84 5.53 -8.30
C GLU A 286 3.49 4.47 -9.20
N SER A 287 4.81 4.50 -9.35
CA SER A 287 5.57 3.50 -10.09
C SER A 287 5.44 2.09 -9.50
N ILE A 288 5.40 1.95 -8.17
CA ILE A 288 5.18 0.67 -7.49
C ILE A 288 3.72 0.22 -7.62
N GLN A 289 2.76 1.14 -7.48
CA GLN A 289 1.35 0.83 -7.70
C GLN A 289 1.10 0.27 -9.11
N ASN A 290 1.77 0.85 -10.12
CA ASN A 290 1.67 0.39 -11.51
C ASN A 290 2.23 -1.02 -11.71
N ILE A 291 3.25 -1.46 -10.97
CA ILE A 291 3.74 -2.84 -11.02
C ILE A 291 2.63 -3.81 -10.56
N TYR A 292 1.93 -3.50 -9.47
CA TYR A 292 0.79 -4.32 -9.02
C TYR A 292 -0.37 -4.31 -10.03
N VAL A 293 -0.63 -3.18 -10.67
CA VAL A 293 -1.63 -3.09 -11.77
C VAL A 293 -1.25 -4.00 -12.93
N ASP A 294 0.04 -4.06 -13.30
CA ASP A 294 0.54 -4.94 -14.36
C ASP A 294 0.45 -6.43 -13.94
N HIS A 295 0.69 -6.75 -12.67
CA HIS A 295 0.52 -8.11 -12.14
C HIS A 295 -0.95 -8.55 -12.15
N VAL A 296 -1.88 -7.66 -11.78
CA VAL A 296 -3.32 -7.90 -11.97
C VAL A 296 -3.65 -8.17 -13.43
N LYS A 297 -3.06 -7.38 -14.36
CA LYS A 297 -3.26 -7.61 -15.79
C LYS A 297 -2.82 -9.01 -16.21
N ALA A 298 -1.62 -9.43 -15.80
CA ALA A 298 -1.10 -10.74 -16.11
C ALA A 298 -2.00 -11.86 -15.56
N ALA A 299 -2.51 -11.70 -14.33
CA ALA A 299 -3.45 -12.64 -13.73
C ALA A 299 -4.78 -12.71 -14.52
N ILE A 300 -5.35 -11.57 -14.93
CA ILE A 300 -6.56 -11.53 -15.76
C ILE A 300 -6.31 -12.20 -17.12
N ASP A 301 -5.19 -11.91 -17.76
CA ASP A 301 -4.83 -12.48 -19.06
C ASP A 301 -4.68 -14.02 -18.99
N SER A 302 -4.25 -14.56 -17.85
CA SER A 302 -4.12 -16.00 -17.62
C SER A 302 -5.48 -16.75 -17.58
N LEU A 303 -6.58 -16.01 -17.36
CA LEU A 303 -7.95 -16.56 -17.31
C LEU A 303 -8.60 -16.68 -18.68
N GLN A 304 -7.97 -16.16 -19.74
CA GLN A 304 -8.47 -16.21 -21.11
C GLN A 304 -8.07 -17.54 -21.78
#